data_0334961316010e17b1e260f97100e556
#
_entry.id   0334961316010e17b1e260f97100e556
#
_cell.length_a   1.000
_cell.length_b   1.000
_cell.length_c   1.000
_cell.angle_alpha   90.00
_cell.angle_beta   90.00
_cell.angle_gamma   90.00
#
_symmetry.space_group_name_H-M   'P 1'
#
loop_
_entity.id
_entity.type
_entity.pdbx_description
1 polymer ?
#
loop_
_entity_poly.entity_id
_entity_poly.type
_entity_poly.pdbx_seq_one_letter_code
_entity_poly.pdbx_strand_id
1 'polypeptide(L)'
;MVDLSSTAGSLKFALKRGALVTAANWQVVLVQFVADTLFKTLLAVPIVGGLVLVALVVGGNPFELLRLEPSQIISTMVGVLLAQPFALAAFLAALGLVLCGGSVLMFAVKAVSVTVLLAGDRIAGPIEQPPLRLSSLKQANQSNVERFITGVRSLFSRYLRLGIGLTVTYALLAGAYMALVFGPPATAALAGPLAVTLASLGLILAVTLVNFVYLLLQIVIAAEDCGVLEAVPHVARLLRRRLKSMGQVLAAILALMLMATGVSILATAALGLIAFVPFVGLAALPLQVFAWLVRGVVFQFVGLTGVATYVRLHRTLQASTVPVRSDGLQQVTRA
;
A
#
# COMPACT_ATOMS: atom_id res chain seq x y z
N MET A 1 -25.91 -16.92 18.99
CA MET A 1 -25.60 -17.38 17.65
C MET A 1 -25.64 -16.17 16.73
N VAL A 2 -24.49 -15.53 16.43
CA VAL A 2 -24.45 -14.32 15.57
C VAL A 2 -24.70 -14.78 14.16
N ASP A 3 -25.74 -14.23 13.52
CA ASP A 3 -26.20 -14.57 12.19
C ASP A 3 -25.08 -14.25 11.16
N LEU A 4 -24.37 -15.31 10.74
CA LEU A 4 -23.27 -15.21 9.78
C LEU A 4 -23.73 -14.72 8.40
N SER A 5 -25.02 -14.86 8.09
CA SER A 5 -25.63 -14.43 6.83
C SER A 5 -25.73 -12.89 6.75
N SER A 6 -26.04 -12.23 7.87
CA SER A 6 -26.15 -10.76 7.94
C SER A 6 -24.77 -10.07 7.84
N THR A 7 -23.73 -10.67 8.42
CA THR A 7 -22.37 -10.15 8.36
C THR A 7 -21.72 -10.31 6.98
N ALA A 8 -21.94 -11.45 6.31
CA ALA A 8 -21.44 -11.66 4.96
C ALA A 8 -22.11 -10.73 3.93
N GLY A 9 -23.42 -10.48 4.09
CA GLY A 9 -24.13 -9.48 3.29
C GLY A 9 -23.57 -8.07 3.45
N SER A 10 -23.30 -7.65 4.69
CA SER A 10 -22.76 -6.33 4.97
C SER A 10 -21.34 -6.11 4.40
N LEU A 11 -20.48 -7.15 4.45
CA LEU A 11 -19.13 -7.12 3.87
C LEU A 11 -19.15 -6.99 2.36
N LYS A 12 -20.00 -7.80 1.68
CA LYS A 12 -20.16 -7.73 0.22
C LYS A 12 -20.61 -6.36 -0.24
N PHE A 13 -21.57 -5.75 0.45
CA PHE A 13 -22.04 -4.39 0.16
C PHE A 13 -20.95 -3.34 0.37
N ALA A 14 -20.18 -3.44 1.46
CA ALA A 14 -19.10 -2.52 1.74
C ALA A 14 -17.99 -2.59 0.68
N LEU A 15 -17.57 -3.81 0.28
CA LEU A 15 -16.58 -4.02 -0.77
C LEU A 15 -17.08 -3.54 -2.14
N LYS A 16 -18.33 -3.86 -2.50
CA LYS A 16 -18.95 -3.38 -3.74
C LYS A 16 -18.97 -1.86 -3.80
N ARG A 17 -19.37 -1.20 -2.70
CA ARG A 17 -19.36 0.26 -2.61
C ARG A 17 -17.95 0.82 -2.73
N GLY A 18 -16.96 0.25 -2.01
CA GLY A 18 -15.56 0.65 -2.11
C GLY A 18 -15.04 0.57 -3.55
N ALA A 19 -15.32 -0.55 -4.25
CA ALA A 19 -14.95 -0.72 -5.65
C ALA A 19 -15.60 0.30 -6.58
N LEU A 20 -16.91 0.60 -6.39
CA LEU A 20 -17.63 1.58 -7.20
C LEU A 20 -17.14 3.01 -6.97
N VAL A 21 -16.85 3.40 -5.71
CA VAL A 21 -16.27 4.72 -5.40
C VAL A 21 -14.88 4.84 -6.01
N THR A 22 -14.07 3.80 -5.94
CA THR A 22 -12.73 3.77 -6.56
C THR A 22 -12.83 3.85 -8.08
N ALA A 23 -13.73 3.09 -8.69
CA ALA A 23 -13.98 3.13 -10.14
C ALA A 23 -14.46 4.50 -10.62
N ALA A 24 -15.35 5.16 -9.85
CA ALA A 24 -15.81 6.52 -10.14
C ALA A 24 -14.65 7.54 -10.11
N ASN A 25 -13.63 7.31 -9.26
CA ASN A 25 -12.46 8.16 -9.11
C ASN A 25 -11.20 7.51 -9.72
N TRP A 26 -11.33 6.90 -10.90
CA TRP A 26 -10.23 6.18 -11.57
C TRP A 26 -8.97 7.01 -11.79
N GLN A 27 -9.09 8.33 -11.91
CA GLN A 27 -7.96 9.25 -12.02
C GLN A 27 -7.01 9.14 -10.82
N VAL A 28 -7.54 8.93 -9.60
CA VAL A 28 -6.74 8.72 -8.40
C VAL A 28 -5.95 7.42 -8.50
N VAL A 29 -6.54 6.36 -9.09
CA VAL A 29 -5.86 5.09 -9.35
C VAL A 29 -4.66 5.30 -10.27
N LEU A 30 -4.85 6.08 -11.37
CA LEU A 30 -3.78 6.39 -12.31
C LEU A 30 -2.68 7.24 -11.66
N VAL A 31 -3.04 8.29 -10.93
CA VAL A 31 -2.06 9.14 -10.24
C VAL A 31 -1.23 8.31 -9.27
N GLN A 32 -1.86 7.43 -8.50
CA GLN A 32 -1.15 6.55 -7.57
C GLN A 32 -0.27 5.53 -8.31
N PHE A 33 -0.75 4.97 -9.42
CA PHE A 33 0.03 4.06 -10.26
C PHE A 33 1.26 4.75 -10.84
N VAL A 34 1.11 5.96 -11.40
CA VAL A 34 2.22 6.73 -11.97
C VAL A 34 3.24 7.08 -10.89
N ALA A 35 2.78 7.55 -9.72
CA ALA A 35 3.68 7.89 -8.61
C ALA A 35 4.45 6.66 -8.10
N ASP A 36 3.80 5.52 -7.95
CA ASP A 36 4.42 4.25 -7.52
C ASP A 36 5.44 3.75 -8.56
N THR A 37 5.08 3.82 -9.84
CA THR A 37 5.97 3.43 -10.94
C THR A 37 7.19 4.36 -11.02
N LEU A 38 6.98 5.68 -10.91
CA LEU A 38 8.05 6.67 -10.90
C LEU A 38 8.99 6.43 -9.73
N PHE A 39 8.45 6.21 -8.52
CA PHE A 39 9.27 5.92 -7.35
C PHE A 39 10.11 4.66 -7.53
N LYS A 40 9.53 3.56 -8.03
CA LYS A 40 10.26 2.30 -8.31
C LYS A 40 11.33 2.49 -9.36
N THR A 41 11.05 3.25 -10.42
CA THR A 41 12.03 3.55 -11.47
C THR A 41 13.18 4.40 -10.94
N LEU A 42 12.87 5.44 -10.14
CA LEU A 42 13.89 6.26 -9.51
C LEU A 42 14.75 5.44 -8.53
N LEU A 43 14.15 4.49 -7.80
CA LEU A 43 14.87 3.61 -6.89
C LEU A 43 15.82 2.65 -7.62
N ALA A 44 15.47 2.23 -8.83
CA ALA A 44 16.35 1.40 -9.65
C ALA A 44 17.63 2.12 -10.07
N VAL A 45 17.61 3.46 -10.20
CA VAL A 45 18.77 4.25 -10.63
C VAL A 45 19.98 4.10 -9.69
N PRO A 46 19.90 4.34 -8.37
CA PRO A 46 21.05 4.15 -7.48
C PRO A 46 21.46 2.68 -7.38
N ILE A 47 20.52 1.72 -7.48
CA ILE A 47 20.85 0.29 -7.43
C ILE A 47 21.67 -0.11 -8.66
N VAL A 48 21.20 0.23 -9.86
CA VAL A 48 21.93 -0.05 -11.10
C VAL A 48 23.23 0.74 -11.17
N GLY A 49 23.21 2.03 -10.77
CA GLY A 49 24.41 2.86 -10.67
C GLY A 49 25.45 2.29 -9.71
N GLY A 50 25.00 1.76 -8.56
CA GLY A 50 25.87 1.06 -7.61
C GLY A 50 26.50 -0.20 -8.20
N LEU A 51 25.73 -0.99 -8.95
CA LEU A 51 26.24 -2.17 -9.63
C LEU A 51 27.32 -1.81 -10.67
N VAL A 52 27.05 -0.77 -11.48
CA VAL A 52 28.02 -0.28 -12.46
C VAL A 52 29.28 0.26 -11.77
N LEU A 53 29.13 1.00 -10.69
CA LEU A 53 30.25 1.52 -9.89
C LEU A 53 31.13 0.37 -9.36
N VAL A 54 30.51 -0.67 -8.81
CA VAL A 54 31.21 -1.88 -8.33
C VAL A 54 31.95 -2.57 -9.48
N ALA A 55 31.33 -2.74 -10.63
CA ALA A 55 31.95 -3.33 -11.80
C ALA A 55 33.21 -2.54 -12.25
N LEU A 56 33.12 -1.21 -12.26
CA LEU A 56 34.24 -0.34 -12.62
C LEU A 56 35.39 -0.43 -11.62
N VAL A 57 35.09 -0.53 -10.32
CA VAL A 57 36.11 -0.66 -9.25
C VAL A 57 36.81 -2.03 -9.30
N VAL A 58 36.07 -3.09 -9.59
CA VAL A 58 36.60 -4.45 -9.72
C VAL A 58 37.35 -4.65 -11.05
N GLY A 59 37.20 -3.70 -12.00
CA GLY A 59 37.79 -3.85 -13.35
C GLY A 59 37.08 -4.89 -14.22
N GLY A 60 35.86 -5.27 -13.86
CA GLY A 60 35.02 -6.27 -14.52
C GLY A 60 33.94 -5.64 -15.42
N ASN A 61 33.36 -6.49 -16.27
CA ASN A 61 32.21 -6.12 -17.10
C ASN A 61 30.93 -6.17 -16.24
N PRO A 62 30.10 -5.09 -16.20
CA PRO A 62 28.84 -5.11 -15.47
C PRO A 62 27.91 -6.28 -15.81
N PHE A 63 27.94 -6.74 -17.08
CA PHE A 63 27.15 -7.89 -17.53
C PHE A 63 27.60 -9.24 -16.96
N GLU A 64 28.87 -9.37 -16.56
CA GLU A 64 29.37 -10.58 -15.89
C GLU A 64 28.85 -10.67 -14.45
N LEU A 65 28.75 -9.52 -13.75
CA LEU A 65 28.15 -9.47 -12.41
C LEU A 65 26.68 -9.90 -12.44
N LEU A 66 25.94 -9.57 -13.49
CA LEU A 66 24.52 -9.96 -13.63
C LEU A 66 24.32 -11.47 -13.88
N ARG A 67 25.39 -12.21 -14.23
CA ARG A 67 25.35 -13.68 -14.37
C ARG A 67 25.58 -14.43 -13.06
N LEU A 68 26.06 -13.73 -12.03
CA LEU A 68 26.24 -14.30 -10.71
C LEU A 68 24.91 -14.55 -10.03
N GLU A 69 24.89 -15.43 -9.07
CA GLU A 69 23.72 -15.59 -8.19
C GLU A 69 23.44 -14.31 -7.40
N PRO A 70 22.17 -13.99 -7.12
CA PRO A 70 21.79 -12.76 -6.42
C PRO A 70 22.52 -12.57 -5.08
N SER A 71 22.79 -13.64 -4.36
CA SER A 71 23.56 -13.65 -3.10
C SER A 71 25.02 -13.21 -3.31
N GLN A 72 25.64 -13.67 -4.40
CA GLN A 72 27.01 -13.32 -4.77
C GLN A 72 27.11 -11.86 -5.25
N ILE A 73 26.10 -11.39 -6.00
CA ILE A 73 26.03 -9.97 -6.41
C ILE A 73 25.99 -9.08 -5.18
N ILE A 74 25.12 -9.39 -4.21
CA ILE A 74 24.97 -8.62 -2.98
C ILE A 74 26.26 -8.63 -2.15
N SER A 75 26.86 -9.79 -1.93
CA SER A 75 28.10 -9.90 -1.15
C SER A 75 29.27 -9.16 -1.81
N THR A 76 29.41 -9.26 -3.13
CA THR A 76 30.43 -8.52 -3.90
C THR A 76 30.19 -7.01 -3.82
N MET A 77 28.95 -6.55 -4.02
CA MET A 77 28.61 -5.14 -3.88
C MET A 77 28.96 -4.61 -2.49
N VAL A 78 28.52 -5.31 -1.45
CA VAL A 78 28.77 -4.89 -0.06
C VAL A 78 30.29 -4.87 0.22
N GLY A 79 31.02 -5.89 -0.17
CA GLY A 79 32.47 -5.98 0.04
C GLY A 79 33.22 -4.82 -0.64
N VAL A 80 32.92 -4.54 -1.91
CA VAL A 80 33.55 -3.45 -2.68
C VAL A 80 33.19 -2.08 -2.12
N LEU A 81 31.90 -1.86 -1.81
CA LEU A 81 31.46 -0.56 -1.26
C LEU A 81 32.05 -0.31 0.13
N LEU A 82 32.20 -1.32 0.98
CA LEU A 82 32.86 -1.19 2.28
C LEU A 82 34.36 -0.90 2.15
N ALA A 83 35.01 -1.44 1.12
CA ALA A 83 36.43 -1.16 0.83
C ALA A 83 36.66 0.26 0.26
N GLN A 84 35.60 0.90 -0.27
CA GLN A 84 35.67 2.21 -0.94
C GLN A 84 34.73 3.22 -0.25
N PRO A 85 35.15 3.92 0.82
CA PRO A 85 34.26 4.76 1.63
C PRO A 85 33.61 5.90 0.86
N PHE A 86 34.27 6.47 -0.15
CA PHE A 86 33.65 7.50 -1.01
C PHE A 86 32.55 6.93 -1.90
N ALA A 87 32.76 5.75 -2.47
CA ALA A 87 31.75 5.07 -3.27
C ALA A 87 30.54 4.68 -2.44
N LEU A 88 30.76 4.17 -1.23
CA LEU A 88 29.71 3.88 -0.26
C LEU A 88 28.91 5.13 0.11
N ALA A 89 29.60 6.24 0.43
CA ALA A 89 28.94 7.51 0.78
C ALA A 89 28.09 8.04 -0.38
N ALA A 90 28.60 8.02 -1.61
CA ALA A 90 27.86 8.44 -2.80
C ALA A 90 26.64 7.55 -3.06
N PHE A 91 26.78 6.24 -2.95
CA PHE A 91 25.69 5.28 -3.07
C PHE A 91 24.59 5.52 -2.03
N LEU A 92 24.98 5.62 -0.75
CA LEU A 92 24.04 5.89 0.35
C LEU A 92 23.36 7.24 0.22
N ALA A 93 24.08 8.28 -0.23
CA ALA A 93 23.50 9.60 -0.46
C ALA A 93 22.47 9.56 -1.61
N ALA A 94 22.80 8.92 -2.74
CA ALA A 94 21.89 8.76 -3.85
C ALA A 94 20.65 7.93 -3.48
N LEU A 95 20.84 6.81 -2.79
CA LEU A 95 19.76 5.96 -2.30
C LEU A 95 18.87 6.72 -1.30
N GLY A 96 19.47 7.41 -0.34
CA GLY A 96 18.78 8.24 0.66
C GLY A 96 17.97 9.36 0.03
N LEU A 97 18.52 10.05 -0.96
CA LEU A 97 17.82 11.11 -1.70
C LEU A 97 16.57 10.57 -2.41
N VAL A 98 16.71 9.43 -3.10
CA VAL A 98 15.57 8.80 -3.81
C VAL A 98 14.54 8.27 -2.83
N LEU A 99 14.96 7.62 -1.75
CA LEU A 99 14.04 7.13 -0.71
C LEU A 99 13.28 8.27 -0.04
N CYS A 100 13.97 9.34 0.36
CA CYS A 100 13.33 10.51 0.98
C CYS A 100 12.40 11.23 0.01
N GLY A 101 12.88 11.57 -1.19
CA GLY A 101 12.09 12.29 -2.20
C GLY A 101 10.89 11.48 -2.67
N GLY A 102 11.08 10.19 -2.94
CA GLY A 102 10.00 9.29 -3.34
C GLY A 102 8.96 9.06 -2.23
N SER A 103 9.40 8.95 -0.97
CA SER A 103 8.48 8.85 0.17
C SER A 103 7.62 10.11 0.33
N VAL A 104 8.22 11.29 0.18
CA VAL A 104 7.50 12.58 0.21
C VAL A 104 6.43 12.62 -0.88
N LEU A 105 6.77 12.22 -2.12
CA LEU A 105 5.82 12.12 -3.23
C LEU A 105 4.68 11.16 -2.89
N MET A 106 5.00 9.97 -2.38
CA MET A 106 3.99 8.96 -2.04
C MET A 106 3.06 9.42 -0.93
N PHE A 107 3.54 10.15 0.07
CA PHE A 107 2.68 10.71 1.13
C PHE A 107 1.74 11.78 0.59
N ALA A 108 2.20 12.65 -0.33
CA ALA A 108 1.36 13.62 -1.00
C ALA A 108 0.24 12.94 -1.80
N VAL A 109 0.57 11.92 -2.59
CA VAL A 109 -0.40 11.18 -3.41
C VAL A 109 -1.40 10.42 -2.53
N LYS A 110 -0.96 9.81 -1.43
CA LYS A 110 -1.86 9.13 -0.47
C LYS A 110 -2.81 10.12 0.21
N ALA A 111 -2.34 11.32 0.59
CA ALA A 111 -3.18 12.36 1.17
C ALA A 111 -4.33 12.74 0.23
N VAL A 112 -4.01 12.96 -1.05
CA VAL A 112 -5.00 13.22 -2.10
C VAL A 112 -5.97 12.05 -2.26
N SER A 113 -5.45 10.84 -2.38
CA SER A 113 -6.27 9.64 -2.61
C SER A 113 -7.33 9.46 -1.53
N VAL A 114 -6.93 9.58 -0.26
CA VAL A 114 -7.87 9.44 0.86
C VAL A 114 -8.90 10.58 0.88
N THR A 115 -8.48 11.84 0.62
CA THR A 115 -9.38 12.99 0.56
C THR A 115 -10.45 12.83 -0.52
N VAL A 116 -10.06 12.42 -1.73
CA VAL A 116 -10.98 12.21 -2.85
C VAL A 116 -11.94 11.06 -2.58
N LEU A 117 -11.45 9.94 -2.05
CA LEU A 117 -12.30 8.78 -1.73
C LEU A 117 -13.28 9.09 -0.60
N LEU A 118 -12.87 9.86 0.43
CA LEU A 118 -13.75 10.35 1.49
C LEU A 118 -14.87 11.24 0.93
N ALA A 119 -14.53 12.18 0.06
CA ALA A 119 -15.49 13.07 -0.58
C ALA A 119 -16.43 12.27 -1.50
N GLY A 120 -15.89 11.36 -2.29
CA GLY A 120 -16.65 10.47 -3.17
C GLY A 120 -17.66 9.61 -2.38
N ASP A 121 -17.23 8.96 -1.28
CA ASP A 121 -18.14 8.17 -0.45
C ASP A 121 -19.23 9.02 0.23
N ARG A 122 -18.94 10.29 0.58
CA ARG A 122 -19.95 11.19 1.18
C ARG A 122 -21.08 11.51 0.23
N ILE A 123 -20.79 11.71 -1.05
CA ILE A 123 -21.74 12.22 -2.05
C ILE A 123 -22.41 11.08 -2.84
N ALA A 124 -21.78 9.90 -2.89
CA ALA A 124 -22.19 8.78 -3.74
C ALA A 124 -23.62 8.25 -3.53
N GLY A 125 -24.33 8.63 -2.44
CA GLY A 125 -25.63 8.02 -2.14
C GLY A 125 -25.56 6.49 -2.01
N PRO A 126 -26.65 5.73 -2.27
CA PRO A 126 -26.70 4.26 -2.19
C PRO A 126 -26.29 3.61 -3.53
N ILE A 127 -25.06 3.87 -4.01
CA ILE A 127 -24.56 3.37 -5.32
C ILE A 127 -24.44 1.85 -5.40
N GLU A 128 -24.35 1.17 -4.25
CA GLU A 128 -24.27 -0.28 -4.16
C GLU A 128 -25.57 -1.02 -4.44
N GLN A 129 -26.72 -0.30 -4.40
CA GLN A 129 -28.05 -0.88 -4.64
C GLN A 129 -28.39 -0.93 -6.14
N PRO A 130 -29.01 -2.02 -6.62
CA PRO A 130 -29.50 -2.07 -7.99
C PRO A 130 -30.75 -1.16 -8.15
N PRO A 131 -30.99 -0.57 -9.35
CA PRO A 131 -30.12 -0.61 -10.53
C PRO A 131 -28.93 0.35 -10.43
N LEU A 132 -27.76 -0.07 -10.96
CA LEU A 132 -26.59 0.79 -11.05
C LEU A 132 -26.87 1.98 -11.97
N ARG A 133 -26.84 3.20 -11.39
CA ARG A 133 -27.11 4.44 -12.14
C ARG A 133 -25.80 5.15 -12.46
N LEU A 134 -25.53 5.39 -13.73
CA LEU A 134 -24.37 6.16 -14.17
C LEU A 134 -24.33 7.58 -13.58
N SER A 135 -25.49 8.18 -13.33
CA SER A 135 -25.61 9.48 -12.66
C SER A 135 -25.01 9.46 -11.25
N SER A 136 -25.26 8.40 -10.48
CA SER A 136 -24.70 8.24 -9.14
C SER A 136 -23.17 8.04 -9.16
N LEU A 137 -22.65 7.32 -10.16
CA LEU A 137 -21.20 7.19 -10.38
C LEU A 137 -20.57 8.55 -10.75
N LYS A 138 -21.21 9.32 -11.62
CA LYS A 138 -20.74 10.68 -11.95
C LYS A 138 -20.73 11.60 -10.73
N GLN A 139 -21.73 11.53 -9.85
CA GLN A 139 -21.77 12.29 -8.60
C GLN A 139 -20.67 11.84 -7.63
N ALA A 140 -20.34 10.54 -7.58
CA ALA A 140 -19.27 9.99 -6.77
C ALA A 140 -17.86 10.38 -7.27
N ASN A 141 -17.73 10.80 -8.54
CA ASN A 141 -16.47 11.32 -9.06
C ASN A 141 -16.18 12.70 -8.45
N GLN A 142 -15.16 12.73 -7.62
CA GLN A 142 -14.73 13.92 -6.88
C GLN A 142 -13.25 14.26 -7.19
N SER A 143 -12.67 13.66 -8.21
CA SER A 143 -11.30 13.89 -8.67
C SER A 143 -11.22 15.23 -9.43
N ASN A 144 -11.07 16.34 -8.68
CA ASN A 144 -10.84 17.68 -9.22
C ASN A 144 -9.46 18.18 -8.76
N VAL A 145 -8.76 18.95 -9.61
CA VAL A 145 -7.44 19.53 -9.33
C VAL A 145 -7.44 20.36 -8.04
N GLU A 146 -8.50 21.14 -7.80
CA GLU A 146 -8.64 21.92 -6.58
C GLU A 146 -8.62 21.05 -5.31
N ARG A 147 -9.32 19.90 -5.34
CA ARG A 147 -9.30 18.95 -4.22
C ARG A 147 -7.95 18.25 -4.06
N PHE A 148 -7.26 18.01 -5.17
CA PHE A 148 -5.89 17.50 -5.11
C PHE A 148 -4.98 18.46 -4.34
N ILE A 149 -4.99 19.74 -4.69
CA ILE A 149 -4.18 20.76 -4.03
C ILE A 149 -4.60 20.93 -2.56
N THR A 150 -5.90 21.00 -2.29
CA THR A 150 -6.42 21.11 -0.92
C THR A 150 -6.06 19.89 -0.08
N GLY A 151 -6.20 18.67 -0.61
CA GLY A 151 -5.83 17.43 0.08
C GLY A 151 -4.34 17.40 0.43
N VAL A 152 -3.46 17.82 -0.50
CA VAL A 152 -2.03 17.93 -0.20
C VAL A 152 -1.80 18.96 0.90
N ARG A 153 -2.32 20.18 0.77
CA ARG A 153 -2.06 21.26 1.74
C ARG A 153 -2.53 20.93 3.15
N SER A 154 -3.69 20.29 3.28
CA SER A 154 -4.28 20.00 4.61
C SER A 154 -3.68 18.79 5.29
N LEU A 155 -3.37 17.71 4.55
CA LEU A 155 -2.97 16.43 5.14
C LEU A 155 -1.48 16.10 5.02
N PHE A 156 -0.74 16.77 4.12
CA PHE A 156 0.65 16.41 3.81
C PHE A 156 1.55 16.39 5.05
N SER A 157 1.52 17.43 5.87
CA SER A 157 2.41 17.50 7.06
C SER A 157 2.08 16.42 8.08
N ARG A 158 0.79 16.05 8.23
CA ARG A 158 0.34 14.97 9.13
C ARG A 158 0.76 13.61 8.57
N TYR A 159 0.62 13.40 7.26
CA TYR A 159 1.03 12.16 6.60
C TYR A 159 2.54 12.00 6.55
N LEU A 160 3.28 13.09 6.43
CA LEU A 160 4.74 13.08 6.53
C LEU A 160 5.19 12.63 7.93
N ARG A 161 4.61 13.20 9.00
CA ARG A 161 4.90 12.78 10.39
C ARG A 161 4.54 11.31 10.62
N LEU A 162 3.38 10.87 10.12
CA LEU A 162 2.96 9.47 10.17
C LEU A 162 3.92 8.56 9.40
N GLY A 163 4.40 9.02 8.24
CA GLY A 163 5.38 8.31 7.42
C GLY A 163 6.74 8.18 8.08
N ILE A 164 7.22 9.22 8.77
CA ILE A 164 8.44 9.16 9.58
C ILE A 164 8.29 8.09 10.68
N GLY A 165 7.15 8.09 11.40
CA GLY A 165 6.85 7.06 12.39
C GLY A 165 6.87 5.65 11.80
N LEU A 166 6.31 5.47 10.61
CA LEU A 166 6.34 4.21 9.87
C LEU A 166 7.78 3.79 9.51
N THR A 167 8.60 4.72 9.03
CA THR A 167 10.00 4.46 8.67
C THR A 167 10.80 4.02 9.89
N VAL A 168 10.63 4.68 11.04
CA VAL A 168 11.25 4.28 12.31
C VAL A 168 10.79 2.89 12.72
N THR A 169 9.50 2.60 12.62
CA THR A 169 8.96 1.28 12.94
C THR A 169 9.57 0.19 12.05
N TYR A 170 9.70 0.44 10.75
CA TYR A 170 10.35 -0.51 9.83
C TYR A 170 11.85 -0.68 10.11
N ALA A 171 12.55 0.40 10.45
CA ALA A 171 13.96 0.32 10.83
C ALA A 171 14.16 -0.54 12.08
N LEU A 172 13.28 -0.39 13.08
CA LEU A 172 13.30 -1.22 14.29
C LEU A 172 12.99 -2.70 13.99
N LEU A 173 11.97 -2.97 13.16
CA LEU A 173 11.63 -4.35 12.75
C LEU A 173 12.76 -5.01 11.96
N ALA A 174 13.34 -4.28 11.02
CA ALA A 174 14.48 -4.76 10.22
C ALA A 174 15.71 -4.98 11.11
N GLY A 175 16.02 -4.05 12.02
CA GLY A 175 17.11 -4.18 12.97
C GLY A 175 16.94 -5.40 13.90
N ALA A 176 15.73 -5.60 14.43
CA ALA A 176 15.41 -6.76 15.26
C ALA A 176 15.54 -8.08 14.47
N TYR A 177 15.08 -8.11 13.23
CA TYR A 177 15.22 -9.28 12.35
C TYR A 177 16.68 -9.56 12.04
N MET A 178 17.47 -8.54 11.69
CA MET A 178 18.91 -8.69 11.41
C MET A 178 19.68 -9.16 12.66
N ALA A 179 19.36 -8.62 13.84
CA ALA A 179 19.96 -9.06 15.10
C ALA A 179 19.62 -10.52 15.43
N LEU A 180 18.39 -10.96 15.08
CA LEU A 180 17.98 -12.35 15.30
C LEU A 180 18.64 -13.33 14.34
N VAL A 181 18.79 -12.94 13.06
CA VAL A 181 19.31 -13.84 12.00
C VAL A 181 20.84 -13.84 11.94
N PHE A 182 21.46 -12.66 12.14
CA PHE A 182 22.91 -12.45 11.99
C PHE A 182 23.61 -12.05 13.29
N GLY A 183 22.93 -12.16 14.44
CA GLY A 183 23.47 -11.83 15.76
C GLY A 183 24.61 -12.78 16.19
N PRO A 184 25.26 -12.50 17.33
CA PRO A 184 26.39 -13.28 17.83
C PRO A 184 26.01 -14.76 18.05
N PRO A 185 27.00 -15.69 17.97
CA PRO A 185 26.76 -17.14 17.97
C PRO A 185 25.97 -17.68 19.19
N ALA A 186 25.91 -16.94 20.29
CA ALA A 186 25.05 -17.27 21.44
C ALA A 186 23.55 -17.18 21.13
N THR A 187 23.15 -16.27 20.22
CA THR A 187 21.78 -16.15 19.69
C THR A 187 21.59 -16.94 18.41
N ALA A 188 22.66 -17.12 17.61
CA ALA A 188 22.67 -17.90 16.37
C ALA A 188 22.54 -19.42 16.63
N ALA A 189 22.87 -19.92 17.83
CA ALA A 189 22.63 -21.32 18.20
C ALA A 189 21.13 -21.68 18.21
N LEU A 190 20.25 -20.69 18.34
CA LEU A 190 18.80 -20.82 18.15
C LEU A 190 18.35 -20.66 16.67
N ALA A 191 19.27 -20.24 15.80
CA ALA A 191 19.00 -19.87 14.40
C ALA A 191 19.18 -21.06 13.43
N GLY A 192 18.64 -22.22 13.77
CA GLY A 192 18.45 -23.30 12.78
C GLY A 192 17.50 -22.82 11.65
N PRO A 193 17.48 -23.49 10.49
CA PRO A 193 16.65 -23.12 9.34
C PRO A 193 15.18 -22.88 9.71
N LEU A 194 14.66 -23.63 10.68
CA LEU A 194 13.30 -23.47 11.20
C LEU A 194 13.10 -22.12 11.90
N ALA A 195 14.07 -21.69 12.73
CA ALA A 195 13.96 -20.42 13.45
C ALA A 195 14.03 -19.22 12.50
N VAL A 196 14.90 -19.26 11.49
CA VAL A 196 14.95 -18.24 10.43
C VAL A 196 13.63 -18.18 9.66
N THR A 197 13.04 -19.33 9.33
CA THR A 197 11.73 -19.40 8.64
C THR A 197 10.63 -18.80 9.51
N LEU A 198 10.56 -19.14 10.79
CA LEU A 198 9.57 -18.59 11.72
C LEU A 198 9.76 -17.08 11.93
N ALA A 199 11.01 -16.62 12.04
CA ALA A 199 11.35 -15.20 12.14
C ALA A 199 10.91 -14.43 10.89
N SER A 200 11.15 -14.99 9.71
CA SER A 200 10.73 -14.39 8.42
C SER A 200 9.20 -14.33 8.32
N LEU A 201 8.49 -15.38 8.71
CA LEU A 201 7.04 -15.39 8.76
C LEU A 201 6.51 -14.36 9.77
N GLY A 202 7.14 -14.27 10.95
CA GLY A 202 6.84 -13.27 11.97
C GLY A 202 7.05 -11.84 11.46
N LEU A 203 8.13 -11.60 10.73
CA LEU A 203 8.40 -10.30 10.10
C LEU A 203 7.33 -9.93 9.06
N ILE A 204 6.95 -10.87 8.20
CA ILE A 204 5.88 -10.65 7.19
C ILE A 204 4.56 -10.29 7.90
N LEU A 205 4.21 -11.01 8.95
CA LEU A 205 3.00 -10.74 9.74
C LEU A 205 3.07 -9.38 10.42
N ALA A 206 4.21 -9.04 11.05
CA ALA A 206 4.42 -7.75 11.71
C ALA A 206 4.33 -6.59 10.71
N VAL A 207 4.99 -6.69 9.55
CA VAL A 207 4.91 -5.69 8.48
C VAL A 207 3.48 -5.52 7.97
N THR A 208 2.74 -6.63 7.79
CA THR A 208 1.33 -6.60 7.38
C THR A 208 0.46 -5.87 8.40
N LEU A 209 0.65 -6.16 9.69
CA LEU A 209 -0.10 -5.52 10.78
C LEU A 209 0.24 -4.03 10.88
N VAL A 210 1.51 -3.66 10.80
CA VAL A 210 1.95 -2.25 10.80
C VAL A 210 1.33 -1.49 9.62
N ASN A 211 1.35 -2.06 8.41
CA ASN A 211 0.70 -1.45 7.24
C ASN A 211 -0.81 -1.29 7.43
N PHE A 212 -1.45 -2.27 8.04
CA PHE A 212 -2.88 -2.20 8.35
C PHE A 212 -3.21 -1.07 9.32
N VAL A 213 -2.47 -0.97 10.43
CA VAL A 213 -2.64 0.12 11.42
C VAL A 213 -2.33 1.48 10.77
N TYR A 214 -1.28 1.56 9.98
CA TYR A 214 -0.93 2.76 9.22
C TYR A 214 -2.05 3.22 8.28
N LEU A 215 -2.69 2.29 7.57
CA LEU A 215 -3.84 2.57 6.71
C LEU A 215 -5.01 3.14 7.52
N LEU A 216 -5.33 2.54 8.66
CA LEU A 216 -6.41 3.02 9.53
C LEU A 216 -6.11 4.42 10.08
N LEU A 217 -4.87 4.68 10.49
CA LEU A 217 -4.44 6.00 10.95
C LEU A 217 -4.61 7.06 9.85
N GLN A 218 -4.23 6.76 8.60
CA GLN A 218 -4.43 7.66 7.47
C GLN A 218 -5.91 8.03 7.29
N ILE A 219 -6.80 7.04 7.37
CA ILE A 219 -8.25 7.26 7.21
C ILE A 219 -8.80 8.10 8.36
N VAL A 220 -8.44 7.81 9.61
CA VAL A 220 -8.93 8.54 10.78
C VAL A 220 -8.42 9.97 10.77
N ILE A 221 -7.13 10.22 10.50
CA ILE A 221 -6.56 11.57 10.37
C ILE A 221 -7.31 12.40 9.33
N ALA A 222 -7.63 11.81 8.18
CA ALA A 222 -8.34 12.50 7.12
C ALA A 222 -9.85 12.67 7.39
N ALA A 223 -10.47 11.71 8.08
CA ALA A 223 -11.92 11.72 8.35
C ALA A 223 -12.29 12.65 9.50
N GLU A 224 -11.45 12.71 10.55
CA GLU A 224 -11.68 13.46 11.79
C GLU A 224 -10.86 14.76 11.87
N ASP A 225 -10.05 15.04 10.83
CA ASP A 225 -9.15 16.21 10.74
C ASP A 225 -8.25 16.40 11.98
N CYS A 226 -7.81 15.30 12.58
CA CYS A 226 -7.06 15.26 13.83
C CYS A 226 -5.55 15.07 13.61
N GLY A 227 -4.76 15.27 14.67
CA GLY A 227 -3.31 15.02 14.68
C GLY A 227 -3.00 13.52 14.73
N VAL A 228 -1.72 13.15 14.43
CA VAL A 228 -1.29 11.74 14.41
C VAL A 228 -1.46 11.07 15.77
N LEU A 229 -1.07 11.76 16.86
CA LEU A 229 -1.17 11.22 18.22
C LEU A 229 -2.62 11.10 18.69
N GLU A 230 -3.49 12.02 18.28
CA GLU A 230 -4.92 11.99 18.57
C GLU A 230 -5.64 10.86 17.81
N ALA A 231 -5.17 10.51 16.61
CA ALA A 231 -5.73 9.42 15.82
C ALA A 231 -5.50 8.04 16.46
N VAL A 232 -4.41 7.84 17.21
CA VAL A 232 -4.06 6.53 17.80
C VAL A 232 -5.15 5.97 18.70
N PRO A 233 -5.68 6.70 19.71
CA PRO A 233 -6.76 6.18 20.57
C PRO A 233 -8.07 5.96 19.80
N HIS A 234 -8.33 6.72 18.71
CA HIS A 234 -9.49 6.52 17.85
C HIS A 234 -9.37 5.21 17.08
N VAL A 235 -8.22 4.92 16.49
CA VAL A 235 -7.94 3.65 15.81
C VAL A 235 -7.99 2.48 16.78
N ALA A 236 -7.42 2.62 17.98
CA ALA A 236 -7.46 1.57 19.01
C ALA A 236 -8.90 1.23 19.43
N ARG A 237 -9.74 2.25 19.65
CA ARG A 237 -11.18 2.06 19.95
C ARG A 237 -11.93 1.39 18.79
N LEU A 238 -11.66 1.83 17.55
CA LEU A 238 -12.22 1.28 16.34
C LEU A 238 -11.87 -0.21 16.19
N LEU A 239 -10.61 -0.55 16.41
CA LEU A 239 -10.10 -1.91 16.31
C LEU A 239 -10.72 -2.80 17.39
N ARG A 240 -10.77 -2.36 18.66
CA ARG A 240 -11.40 -3.12 19.75
C ARG A 240 -12.88 -3.39 19.51
N ARG A 241 -13.62 -2.44 18.95
CA ARG A 241 -15.08 -2.58 18.73
C ARG A 241 -15.45 -3.42 17.51
N ARG A 242 -14.62 -3.43 16.46
CA ARG A 242 -14.97 -4.04 15.16
C ARG A 242 -13.83 -4.86 14.54
N LEU A 243 -12.96 -5.43 15.37
CA LEU A 243 -11.81 -6.23 14.93
C LEU A 243 -12.21 -7.29 13.90
N LYS A 244 -13.32 -8.01 14.12
CA LYS A 244 -13.82 -9.06 13.24
C LYS A 244 -14.18 -8.49 11.84
N SER A 245 -14.95 -7.42 11.78
CA SER A 245 -15.36 -6.82 10.49
C SER A 245 -14.17 -6.23 9.73
N MET A 246 -13.25 -5.57 10.46
CA MET A 246 -12.03 -5.01 9.87
C MET A 246 -11.08 -6.09 9.39
N GLY A 247 -10.90 -7.16 10.16
CA GLY A 247 -10.12 -8.33 9.77
C GLY A 247 -10.70 -9.05 8.55
N GLN A 248 -12.02 -9.15 8.43
CA GLN A 248 -12.68 -9.72 7.25
C GLN A 248 -12.43 -8.90 5.98
N VAL A 249 -12.47 -7.55 6.08
CA VAL A 249 -12.12 -6.67 4.94
C VAL A 249 -10.65 -6.85 4.58
N LEU A 250 -9.75 -6.88 5.57
CA LEU A 250 -8.32 -7.12 5.33
C LEU A 250 -8.10 -8.45 4.63
N ALA A 251 -8.70 -9.54 5.14
CA ALA A 251 -8.59 -10.87 4.55
C ALA A 251 -9.13 -10.90 3.11
N ALA A 252 -10.26 -10.24 2.83
CA ALA A 252 -10.82 -10.16 1.50
C ALA A 252 -9.90 -9.39 0.52
N ILE A 253 -9.32 -8.27 0.95
CA ILE A 253 -8.37 -7.50 0.12
C ILE A 253 -7.09 -8.29 -0.11
N LEU A 254 -6.54 -8.96 0.92
CA LEU A 254 -5.37 -9.82 0.77
C LEU A 254 -5.65 -10.99 -0.18
N ALA A 255 -6.82 -11.62 -0.09
CA ALA A 255 -7.23 -12.69 -1.00
C ALA A 255 -7.31 -12.20 -2.46
N LEU A 256 -7.89 -11.00 -2.68
CA LEU A 256 -7.93 -10.37 -4.01
C LEU A 256 -6.53 -10.06 -4.53
N MET A 257 -5.63 -9.57 -3.67
CA MET A 257 -4.23 -9.31 -4.03
C MET A 257 -3.48 -10.60 -4.38
N LEU A 258 -3.66 -11.66 -3.60
CA LEU A 258 -3.06 -12.97 -3.87
C LEU A 258 -3.59 -13.56 -5.19
N MET A 259 -4.89 -13.46 -5.43
CA MET A 259 -5.48 -13.90 -6.70
C MET A 259 -4.93 -13.11 -7.89
N ALA A 260 -4.86 -11.79 -7.79
CA ALA A 260 -4.27 -10.94 -8.83
C ALA A 260 -2.78 -11.27 -9.06
N THR A 261 -2.03 -11.60 -7.99
CA THR A 261 -0.64 -12.04 -8.09
C THR A 261 -0.54 -13.38 -8.82
N GLY A 262 -1.37 -14.36 -8.46
CA GLY A 262 -1.42 -15.67 -9.13
C GLY A 262 -1.72 -15.55 -10.62
N VAL A 263 -2.75 -14.78 -10.99
CA VAL A 263 -3.09 -14.51 -12.39
C VAL A 263 -1.92 -13.83 -13.12
N SER A 264 -1.25 -12.87 -12.46
CA SER A 264 -0.10 -12.18 -13.04
C SER A 264 1.08 -13.11 -13.28
N ILE A 265 1.37 -14.03 -12.35
CA ILE A 265 2.46 -15.02 -12.49
C ILE A 265 2.14 -15.94 -13.69
N LEU A 266 0.91 -16.45 -13.78
CA LEU A 266 0.47 -17.30 -14.89
C LEU A 266 0.57 -16.58 -16.23
N ALA A 267 0.11 -15.31 -16.31
CA ALA A 267 0.23 -14.51 -17.51
C ALA A 267 1.70 -14.27 -17.92
N THR A 268 2.57 -13.97 -16.95
CA THR A 268 4.00 -13.76 -17.21
C THR A 268 4.67 -15.07 -17.67
N ALA A 269 4.32 -16.20 -17.07
CA ALA A 269 4.84 -17.51 -17.47
C ALA A 269 4.39 -17.87 -18.90
N ALA A 270 3.11 -17.66 -19.22
CA ALA A 270 2.59 -17.90 -20.57
C ALA A 270 3.27 -17.02 -21.63
N LEU A 271 3.43 -15.73 -21.35
CA LEU A 271 4.14 -14.81 -22.24
C LEU A 271 5.63 -15.17 -22.35
N GLY A 272 6.24 -15.66 -21.27
CA GLY A 272 7.63 -16.16 -21.27
C GLY A 272 7.80 -17.35 -22.19
N LEU A 273 6.88 -18.33 -22.18
CA LEU A 273 6.91 -19.49 -23.09
C LEU A 273 6.80 -19.04 -24.56
N ILE A 274 5.96 -18.05 -24.87
CA ILE A 274 5.84 -17.50 -26.23
C ILE A 274 7.14 -16.79 -26.66
N ALA A 275 7.84 -16.16 -25.73
CA ALA A 275 9.09 -15.44 -26.00
C ALA A 275 10.25 -16.35 -26.42
N PHE A 276 10.21 -17.66 -26.15
CA PHE A 276 11.21 -18.62 -26.61
C PHE A 276 11.12 -18.93 -28.10
N VAL A 277 10.01 -18.57 -28.79
CA VAL A 277 9.89 -18.78 -30.23
C VAL A 277 10.65 -17.66 -30.96
N PRO A 278 11.65 -17.97 -31.80
CA PRO A 278 12.40 -16.97 -32.56
C PRO A 278 11.45 -16.04 -33.35
N PHE A 279 11.79 -14.74 -33.42
CA PHE A 279 10.99 -13.66 -34.04
C PHE A 279 9.66 -13.31 -33.30
N VAL A 280 8.96 -14.28 -32.70
CA VAL A 280 7.75 -14.04 -31.90
C VAL A 280 8.11 -13.40 -30.56
N GLY A 281 9.27 -13.75 -29.99
CA GLY A 281 9.79 -13.17 -28.75
C GLY A 281 9.92 -11.65 -28.81
N LEU A 282 10.33 -11.08 -29.95
CA LEU A 282 10.43 -9.64 -30.12
C LEU A 282 9.05 -8.95 -30.11
N ALA A 283 8.05 -9.59 -30.71
CA ALA A 283 6.66 -9.13 -30.70
C ALA A 283 6.00 -9.31 -29.32
N ALA A 284 6.49 -10.23 -28.49
CA ALA A 284 5.98 -10.45 -27.13
C ALA A 284 6.42 -9.34 -26.15
N LEU A 285 7.51 -8.61 -26.40
CA LEU A 285 8.01 -7.55 -25.50
C LEU A 285 6.97 -6.45 -25.23
N PRO A 286 6.31 -5.82 -26.23
CA PRO A 286 5.28 -4.83 -25.96
C PRO A 286 4.12 -5.40 -25.13
N LEU A 287 3.75 -6.66 -25.37
CA LEU A 287 2.69 -7.33 -24.65
C LEU A 287 3.07 -7.61 -23.17
N GLN A 288 4.33 -7.95 -22.91
CA GLN A 288 4.85 -8.09 -21.54
C GLN A 288 4.82 -6.75 -20.79
N VAL A 289 5.25 -5.66 -21.46
CA VAL A 289 5.18 -4.31 -20.88
C VAL A 289 3.72 -3.93 -20.59
N PHE A 290 2.80 -4.18 -21.52
CA PHE A 290 1.38 -3.93 -21.33
C PHE A 290 0.80 -4.75 -20.16
N ALA A 291 1.12 -6.04 -20.08
CA ALA A 291 0.70 -6.89 -18.96
C ALA A 291 1.22 -6.38 -17.62
N TRP A 292 2.47 -5.89 -17.57
CA TRP A 292 3.04 -5.28 -16.37
C TRP A 292 2.31 -3.98 -15.97
N LEU A 293 1.97 -3.12 -16.93
CA LEU A 293 1.19 -1.90 -16.67
C LEU A 293 -0.21 -2.23 -16.14
N VAL A 294 -0.93 -3.15 -16.80
CA VAL A 294 -2.26 -3.60 -16.35
C VAL A 294 -2.19 -4.17 -14.94
N ARG A 295 -1.21 -5.03 -14.67
CA ARG A 295 -0.97 -5.54 -13.31
C ARG A 295 -0.84 -4.40 -12.30
N GLY A 296 0.00 -3.41 -12.59
CA GLY A 296 0.21 -2.27 -11.70
C GLY A 296 -1.08 -1.50 -11.39
N VAL A 297 -1.88 -1.21 -12.42
CA VAL A 297 -3.18 -0.54 -12.28
C VAL A 297 -4.16 -1.37 -11.45
N VAL A 298 -4.24 -2.68 -11.68
CA VAL A 298 -5.11 -3.60 -10.91
C VAL A 298 -4.73 -3.61 -9.43
N PHE A 299 -3.44 -3.68 -9.10
CA PHE A 299 -2.98 -3.64 -7.71
C PHE A 299 -3.33 -2.32 -7.02
N GLN A 300 -3.15 -1.18 -7.69
CA GLN A 300 -3.55 0.12 -7.16
C GLN A 300 -5.07 0.21 -6.97
N PHE A 301 -5.85 -0.29 -7.93
CA PHE A 301 -7.31 -0.32 -7.84
C PHE A 301 -7.78 -1.15 -6.63
N VAL A 302 -7.24 -2.35 -6.43
CA VAL A 302 -7.58 -3.22 -5.28
C VAL A 302 -7.19 -2.56 -3.96
N GLY A 303 -5.99 -1.95 -3.90
CA GLY A 303 -5.53 -1.23 -2.72
C GLY A 303 -6.46 -0.06 -2.35
N LEU A 304 -6.80 0.78 -3.31
CA LEU A 304 -7.72 1.92 -3.10
C LEU A 304 -9.16 1.47 -2.79
N THR A 305 -9.61 0.35 -3.36
CA THR A 305 -10.89 -0.28 -2.99
C THR A 305 -10.91 -0.65 -1.51
N GLY A 306 -9.79 -1.17 -0.99
CA GLY A 306 -9.62 -1.42 0.45
C GLY A 306 -9.76 -0.13 1.27
N VAL A 307 -9.06 0.93 0.88
CA VAL A 307 -9.16 2.26 1.54
C VAL A 307 -10.61 2.75 1.56
N ALA A 308 -11.30 2.76 0.40
CA ALA A 308 -12.69 3.21 0.30
C ALA A 308 -13.65 2.36 1.15
N THR A 309 -13.40 1.05 1.24
CA THR A 309 -14.18 0.14 2.08
C THR A 309 -14.01 0.46 3.57
N TYR A 310 -12.77 0.72 4.03
CA TYR A 310 -12.52 1.13 5.41
C TYR A 310 -13.08 2.51 5.74
N VAL A 311 -13.04 3.46 4.80
CA VAL A 311 -13.70 4.76 4.91
C VAL A 311 -15.20 4.59 5.19
N ARG A 312 -15.86 3.73 4.43
CA ARG A 312 -17.28 3.42 4.63
C ARG A 312 -17.54 2.80 6.00
N LEU A 313 -16.71 1.82 6.39
CA LEU A 313 -16.84 1.14 7.68
C LEU A 313 -16.65 2.11 8.85
N HIS A 314 -15.69 3.02 8.77
CA HIS A 314 -15.48 4.06 9.77
C HIS A 314 -16.71 4.98 9.92
N ARG A 315 -17.25 5.46 8.80
CA ARG A 315 -18.44 6.33 8.80
C ARG A 315 -19.70 5.66 9.36
N THR A 316 -19.93 4.39 9.06
CA THR A 316 -21.08 3.65 9.63
C THR A 316 -20.98 3.52 11.15
N LEU A 317 -19.78 3.50 11.70
CA LEU A 317 -19.57 3.49 13.15
C LEU A 317 -19.82 4.85 13.78
N GLN A 318 -19.40 5.93 13.15
CA GLN A 318 -19.69 7.29 13.64
C GLN A 318 -21.21 7.54 13.67
N ALA A 319 -21.93 7.11 12.63
CA ALA A 319 -23.39 7.25 12.57
C ALA A 319 -24.10 6.45 13.69
N SER A 320 -23.56 5.31 14.11
CA SER A 320 -24.15 4.49 15.19
C SER A 320 -23.85 4.99 16.61
N THR A 321 -22.88 5.92 16.75
CA THR A 321 -22.49 6.48 18.08
C THR A 321 -23.15 7.82 18.38
N VAL A 322 -23.78 8.47 17.40
CA VAL A 322 -24.59 9.68 17.64
C VAL A 322 -25.96 9.21 18.15
N PRO A 323 -26.33 9.42 19.44
CA PRO A 323 -27.67 9.10 19.91
C PRO A 323 -28.65 9.92 19.09
N VAL A 324 -29.65 9.23 18.54
CA VAL A 324 -30.81 9.91 17.92
C VAL A 324 -31.45 10.73 19.04
N ARG A 325 -31.27 12.03 18.98
CA ARG A 325 -31.91 12.98 19.88
C ARG A 325 -33.40 12.95 19.59
N SER A 326 -34.12 12.16 20.38
CA SER A 326 -35.57 11.96 20.29
C SER A 326 -36.39 13.16 20.78
N ASP A 327 -35.76 14.33 20.92
CA ASP A 327 -36.40 15.52 21.55
C ASP A 327 -37.36 16.30 20.63
N GLY A 328 -37.60 15.82 19.41
CA GLY A 328 -38.45 16.61 18.45
C GLY A 328 -39.86 16.13 18.22
N LEU A 329 -40.26 14.95 18.67
CA LEU A 329 -41.56 14.36 18.33
C LEU A 329 -42.61 14.36 19.46
N GLN A 330 -42.29 14.83 20.68
CA GLN A 330 -43.28 14.92 21.78
C GLN A 330 -43.96 16.28 21.92
N GLN A 331 -43.60 17.30 21.13
CA GLN A 331 -44.23 18.62 21.23
C GLN A 331 -45.40 18.85 20.24
N VAL A 332 -45.62 17.96 19.27
CA VAL A 332 -46.70 18.14 18.28
C VAL A 332 -48.02 17.45 18.68
N THR A 333 -48.03 16.65 19.74
CA THR A 333 -49.25 15.94 20.18
C THR A 333 -49.93 16.60 21.40
N ARG A 334 -49.57 17.82 21.76
CA ARG A 334 -50.22 18.61 22.83
C ARG A 334 -50.55 20.03 22.40
N ALA A 335 -51.02 20.22 21.20
CA ALA A 335 -51.70 21.44 20.80
C ALA A 335 -53.05 21.12 20.17
#